data_9b3b9a7ca2531315f7b538b66b653c04
#
_entry.id   9b3b9a7ca2531315f7b538b66b653c04
#
_cell.length_a   1.000
_cell.length_b   1.000
_cell.length_c   1.000
_cell.angle_alpha   90.00
_cell.angle_beta   90.00
_cell.angle_gamma   90.00
#
_symmetry.space_group_name_H-M   'P 1'
#
loop_
_entity.id
_entity.type
_entity.pdbx_description
1 polymer ?
#
loop_
_entity_poly.entity_id
_entity_poly.type
_entity_poly.pdbx_seq_one_letter_code
_entity_poly.pdbx_strand_id
1 'polypeptide(L)'
;AAGLIPGKKRINLHASYAVFPEGEWVDRDRLEYKYFVPWVDFAKENSLGIDFNPTCFSHPMVKDGLTLSHPDEAVRRFWIDHCKASRRIAQRIGEELGDQVLNNVWVPDGFKDIPADRMGPRLRLKAALDEVFAEPCPNVIDCVESKVFGIGLESMTVGSNEFYTAYAATHPGVYNLLDAGHYHPTELISDKIPAMLCFFDKVPLHVTRPVRWDSDHVVLFDDETREIMKEVVRNDALDRVLIGLDFF
;
A
#
# COMPACT_ATOMS: atom_id res chain seq x y z
N ALA A 1 17.96 -0.60 -17.37
CA ALA A 1 17.53 0.29 -16.28
C ALA A 1 18.31 0.00 -15.00
N ALA A 2 18.42 -1.28 -14.58
CA ALA A 2 19.04 -1.64 -13.29
C ALA A 2 20.48 -1.13 -13.09
N GLY A 3 21.28 -1.03 -14.15
CA GLY A 3 22.65 -0.50 -14.06
C GLY A 3 22.75 1.03 -13.96
N LEU A 4 21.65 1.76 -14.17
CA LEU A 4 21.63 3.21 -14.12
C LEU A 4 21.19 3.78 -12.76
N ILE A 5 20.58 2.94 -11.91
CA ILE A 5 20.09 3.35 -10.60
C ILE A 5 21.08 2.83 -9.56
N PRO A 6 21.79 3.71 -8.84
CA PRO A 6 22.67 3.28 -7.74
C PRO A 6 21.86 2.78 -6.55
N GLY A 7 22.49 1.98 -5.70
CA GLY A 7 21.90 1.48 -4.48
C GLY A 7 21.07 0.19 -4.65
N LYS A 8 20.44 -0.23 -3.57
CA LYS A 8 19.59 -1.42 -3.49
C LYS A 8 18.27 -1.16 -4.20
N LYS A 9 17.88 -2.05 -5.10
CA LYS A 9 16.67 -1.91 -5.92
C LYS A 9 15.62 -2.90 -5.49
N ARG A 10 14.36 -2.53 -5.63
CA ARG A 10 13.21 -3.37 -5.31
C ARG A 10 12.18 -3.31 -6.44
N ILE A 11 11.39 -4.33 -6.57
CA ILE A 11 10.20 -4.34 -7.43
C ILE A 11 8.97 -4.46 -6.54
N ASN A 12 7.90 -3.81 -6.92
CA ASN A 12 6.63 -3.88 -6.22
C ASN A 12 5.67 -4.79 -6.98
N LEU A 13 5.16 -5.82 -6.30
CA LEU A 13 4.24 -6.79 -6.88
C LEU A 13 2.84 -6.56 -6.35
N HIS A 14 1.86 -6.61 -7.24
CA HIS A 14 0.46 -6.79 -6.86
C HIS A 14 0.09 -8.26 -6.75
N ALA A 15 -0.82 -8.58 -5.85
CA ALA A 15 -1.37 -9.94 -5.73
C ALA A 15 -2.00 -10.46 -7.04
N SER A 16 -2.46 -9.54 -7.91
CA SER A 16 -2.95 -9.88 -9.25
C SER A 16 -1.88 -10.36 -10.23
N TYR A 17 -0.59 -10.26 -9.88
CA TYR A 17 0.53 -10.74 -10.69
C TYR A 17 0.88 -12.21 -10.41
N ALA A 18 -0.01 -12.94 -9.73
CA ALA A 18 0.12 -14.37 -9.51
C ALA A 18 0.31 -15.13 -10.84
N VAL A 19 1.31 -15.99 -10.90
CA VAL A 19 1.63 -16.82 -12.06
C VAL A 19 1.08 -18.22 -11.82
N PHE A 20 0.00 -18.55 -12.51
CA PHE A 20 -0.66 -19.84 -12.36
C PHE A 20 -0.06 -20.88 -13.31
N PRO A 21 0.21 -22.12 -12.84
CA PRO A 21 0.47 -23.24 -13.73
C PRO A 21 -0.71 -23.52 -14.66
N GLU A 22 -0.43 -24.18 -15.79
CA GLU A 22 -1.48 -24.54 -16.74
C GLU A 22 -2.59 -25.36 -16.08
N GLY A 23 -3.83 -24.93 -16.26
CA GLY A 23 -5.02 -25.59 -15.69
C GLY A 23 -5.28 -25.32 -14.22
N GLU A 24 -4.44 -24.54 -13.52
CA GLU A 24 -4.65 -24.11 -12.14
C GLU A 24 -5.10 -22.67 -12.11
N TRP A 25 -6.10 -22.36 -11.29
CA TRP A 25 -6.53 -21.01 -10.96
C TRP A 25 -7.20 -21.00 -9.60
N VAL A 26 -6.94 -19.98 -8.82
CA VAL A 26 -7.62 -19.71 -7.55
C VAL A 26 -8.00 -18.24 -7.47
N ASP A 27 -9.05 -17.94 -6.71
CA ASP A 27 -9.45 -16.58 -6.49
C ASP A 27 -8.52 -15.88 -5.46
N ARG A 28 -8.61 -14.56 -5.36
CA ARG A 28 -7.70 -13.70 -4.57
C ARG A 28 -7.63 -14.07 -3.10
N ASP A 29 -8.73 -14.51 -2.52
CA ASP A 29 -8.80 -14.96 -1.11
C ASP A 29 -8.04 -16.25 -0.83
N ARG A 30 -7.64 -16.99 -1.90
CA ARG A 30 -6.95 -18.29 -1.82
C ARG A 30 -5.57 -18.29 -2.46
N LEU A 31 -4.99 -17.11 -2.70
CA LEU A 31 -3.64 -17.01 -3.23
C LEU A 31 -2.61 -17.57 -2.25
N GLU A 32 -1.59 -18.22 -2.79
CA GLU A 32 -0.50 -18.82 -2.06
C GLU A 32 0.86 -18.39 -2.62
N TYR A 33 1.90 -18.47 -1.80
CA TYR A 33 3.27 -18.14 -2.18
C TYR A 33 3.75 -18.84 -3.47
N LYS A 34 3.33 -20.08 -3.72
CA LYS A 34 3.74 -20.85 -4.91
C LYS A 34 3.50 -20.12 -6.24
N TYR A 35 2.50 -19.24 -6.30
CA TYR A 35 2.18 -18.46 -7.50
C TYR A 35 3.11 -17.25 -7.69
N PHE A 36 3.98 -16.98 -6.73
CA PHE A 36 4.95 -15.86 -6.78
C PHE A 36 6.39 -16.34 -6.85
N VAL A 37 6.65 -17.65 -6.86
CA VAL A 37 7.99 -18.23 -7.00
C VAL A 37 8.73 -17.71 -8.24
N PRO A 38 8.11 -17.60 -9.44
CA PRO A 38 8.80 -17.05 -10.60
C PRO A 38 9.33 -15.62 -10.40
N TRP A 39 8.60 -14.80 -9.64
CA TRP A 39 9.05 -13.44 -9.30
C TRP A 39 10.20 -13.44 -8.29
N VAL A 40 10.17 -14.35 -7.33
CA VAL A 40 11.25 -14.53 -6.34
C VAL A 40 12.54 -15.00 -7.03
N ASP A 41 12.44 -15.94 -7.95
CA ASP A 41 13.57 -16.43 -8.74
C ASP A 41 14.16 -15.30 -9.58
N PHE A 42 13.31 -14.54 -10.29
CA PHE A 42 13.73 -13.36 -11.03
C PHE A 42 14.42 -12.32 -10.14
N ALA A 43 13.90 -12.07 -8.94
CA ALA A 43 14.50 -11.13 -8.00
C ALA A 43 15.87 -11.61 -7.51
N LYS A 44 16.02 -12.90 -7.19
CA LYS A 44 17.30 -13.52 -6.81
C LYS A 44 18.33 -13.38 -7.92
N GLU A 45 17.99 -13.71 -9.16
CA GLU A 45 18.86 -13.62 -10.33
C GLU A 45 19.33 -12.19 -10.60
N ASN A 46 18.51 -11.18 -10.29
CA ASN A 46 18.80 -9.77 -10.56
C ASN A 46 19.23 -8.97 -9.31
N SER A 47 19.39 -9.63 -8.17
CA SER A 47 19.74 -8.98 -6.88
C SER A 47 18.74 -7.87 -6.51
N LEU A 48 17.44 -8.14 -6.63
CA LEU A 48 16.36 -7.23 -6.30
C LEU A 48 15.69 -7.63 -4.99
N GLY A 49 15.19 -6.64 -4.24
CA GLY A 49 14.17 -6.86 -3.21
C GLY A 49 12.77 -6.90 -3.84
N ILE A 50 11.80 -7.36 -3.07
CA ILE A 50 10.38 -7.35 -3.46
C ILE A 50 9.59 -6.64 -2.38
N ASP A 51 8.63 -5.81 -2.80
CA ASP A 51 7.52 -5.30 -2.01
C ASP A 51 6.22 -5.85 -2.56
N PHE A 52 5.15 -5.83 -1.78
CA PHE A 52 3.92 -6.54 -2.11
C PHE A 52 2.67 -5.72 -1.78
N ASN A 53 1.65 -5.80 -2.63
CA ASN A 53 0.36 -5.17 -2.41
C ASN A 53 -0.78 -6.18 -2.57
N PRO A 54 -1.72 -6.27 -1.63
CA PRO A 54 -3.04 -6.81 -1.91
C PRO A 54 -3.66 -6.03 -3.08
N THR A 55 -4.42 -6.70 -3.93
CA THR A 55 -5.12 -6.04 -5.03
C THR A 55 -6.61 -5.99 -4.71
N CYS A 56 -7.03 -4.96 -3.99
CA CYS A 56 -8.41 -4.79 -3.51
C CYS A 56 -9.33 -4.05 -4.49
N PHE A 57 -9.00 -4.06 -5.79
CA PHE A 57 -9.76 -3.39 -6.85
C PHE A 57 -9.88 -4.27 -8.09
N SER A 58 -10.67 -3.85 -9.07
CA SER A 58 -10.89 -4.58 -10.34
C SER A 58 -11.25 -6.05 -10.14
N HIS A 59 -12.28 -6.28 -9.32
CA HIS A 59 -12.76 -7.62 -8.99
C HIS A 59 -14.28 -7.61 -8.73
N PRO A 60 -15.03 -8.67 -9.08
CA PRO A 60 -16.49 -8.73 -8.84
C PRO A 60 -16.92 -8.62 -7.37
N MET A 61 -16.00 -8.90 -6.42
CA MET A 61 -16.24 -8.72 -4.98
C MET A 61 -16.02 -7.29 -4.49
N VAL A 62 -15.63 -6.34 -5.34
CA VAL A 62 -15.81 -4.91 -5.07
C VAL A 62 -17.27 -4.59 -5.33
N LYS A 63 -18.05 -4.40 -4.28
CA LYS A 63 -19.48 -4.15 -4.37
C LYS A 63 -19.80 -2.76 -3.84
N ASP A 64 -20.61 -2.02 -4.58
CA ASP A 64 -21.02 -0.65 -4.21
C ASP A 64 -19.83 0.29 -3.92
N GLY A 65 -18.69 0.06 -4.58
CA GLY A 65 -17.44 0.80 -4.33
C GLY A 65 -16.74 0.46 -3.02
N LEU A 66 -17.08 -0.65 -2.36
CA LEU A 66 -16.57 -1.03 -1.05
C LEU A 66 -15.98 -2.44 -1.05
N THR A 67 -14.99 -2.63 -0.18
CA THR A 67 -14.29 -3.89 0.08
C THR A 67 -14.27 -4.22 1.58
N LEU A 68 -13.21 -3.87 2.29
CA LEU A 68 -13.04 -4.09 3.73
C LEU A 68 -14.06 -3.33 4.60
N SER A 69 -14.70 -2.30 4.06
CA SER A 69 -15.74 -1.53 4.76
C SER A 69 -17.17 -1.90 4.37
N HIS A 70 -17.36 -2.86 3.48
CA HIS A 70 -18.69 -3.25 2.98
C HIS A 70 -19.61 -3.71 4.12
N PRO A 71 -20.94 -3.38 4.10
CA PRO A 71 -21.87 -3.83 5.14
C PRO A 71 -22.11 -5.35 5.14
N ASP A 72 -22.06 -6.01 3.98
CA ASP A 72 -22.14 -7.47 3.88
C ASP A 72 -20.86 -8.11 4.40
N GLU A 73 -21.01 -9.01 5.39
CA GLU A 73 -19.90 -9.72 6.01
C GLU A 73 -19.19 -10.66 5.03
N ALA A 74 -19.89 -11.28 4.08
CA ALA A 74 -19.29 -12.19 3.11
C ALA A 74 -18.32 -11.43 2.19
N VAL A 75 -18.65 -10.19 1.81
CA VAL A 75 -17.76 -9.32 1.03
C VAL A 75 -16.52 -8.95 1.84
N ARG A 76 -16.72 -8.50 3.10
CA ARG A 76 -15.60 -8.17 3.97
C ARG A 76 -14.69 -9.38 4.21
N ARG A 77 -15.27 -10.55 4.47
CA ARG A 77 -14.51 -11.79 4.70
C ARG A 77 -13.59 -12.12 3.53
N PHE A 78 -14.12 -12.09 2.31
CA PHE A 78 -13.30 -12.30 1.10
C PHE A 78 -12.07 -11.39 1.08
N TRP A 79 -12.25 -10.10 1.34
CA TRP A 79 -11.14 -9.13 1.30
C TRP A 79 -10.21 -9.23 2.51
N ILE A 80 -10.72 -9.57 3.68
CA ILE A 80 -9.88 -9.86 4.84
C ILE A 80 -8.98 -11.07 4.56
N ASP A 81 -9.53 -12.15 4.02
CA ASP A 81 -8.80 -13.36 3.71
C ASP A 81 -7.77 -13.11 2.60
N HIS A 82 -8.11 -12.29 1.59
CA HIS A 82 -7.16 -11.82 0.57
C HIS A 82 -5.98 -11.04 1.17
N CYS A 83 -6.25 -10.07 2.04
CA CYS A 83 -5.18 -9.31 2.70
C CYS A 83 -4.31 -10.18 3.61
N LYS A 84 -4.90 -11.13 4.34
CA LYS A 84 -4.16 -12.11 5.15
C LYS A 84 -3.29 -13.02 4.27
N ALA A 85 -3.82 -13.51 3.15
CA ALA A 85 -3.06 -14.31 2.18
C ALA A 85 -1.88 -13.50 1.65
N SER A 86 -2.09 -12.24 1.28
CA SER A 86 -1.04 -11.34 0.79
C SER A 86 0.07 -11.13 1.82
N ARG A 87 -0.27 -10.94 3.10
CA ARG A 87 0.71 -10.83 4.18
C ARG A 87 1.54 -12.10 4.38
N ARG A 88 0.92 -13.29 4.30
CA ARG A 88 1.64 -14.56 4.37
C ARG A 88 2.56 -14.77 3.17
N ILE A 89 2.13 -14.35 1.98
CA ILE A 89 2.97 -14.36 0.77
C ILE A 89 4.16 -13.42 0.96
N ALA A 90 3.92 -12.18 1.40
CA ALA A 90 4.98 -11.21 1.69
C ALA A 90 5.96 -11.73 2.75
N GLN A 91 5.47 -12.33 3.84
CA GLN A 91 6.30 -12.99 4.86
C GLN A 91 7.21 -14.05 4.25
N ARG A 92 6.64 -14.93 3.41
CA ARG A 92 7.41 -15.99 2.77
C ARG A 92 8.44 -15.47 1.77
N ILE A 93 8.10 -14.41 1.02
CA ILE A 93 9.04 -13.70 0.13
C ILE A 93 10.22 -13.14 0.95
N GLY A 94 9.93 -12.50 2.08
CA GLY A 94 10.95 -11.95 2.97
C GLY A 94 11.90 -13.02 3.52
N GLU A 95 11.37 -14.17 3.95
CA GLU A 95 12.17 -15.32 4.38
C GLU A 95 13.08 -15.82 3.26
N GLU A 96 12.58 -15.97 2.05
CA GLU A 96 13.34 -16.48 0.90
C GLU A 96 14.43 -15.53 0.41
N LEU A 97 14.20 -14.22 0.52
CA LEU A 97 15.16 -13.20 0.10
C LEU A 97 16.08 -12.74 1.23
N GLY A 98 15.80 -13.14 2.49
CA GLY A 98 16.53 -12.64 3.66
C GLY A 98 16.38 -11.13 3.84
N ASP A 99 15.21 -10.58 3.53
CA ASP A 99 14.93 -9.14 3.53
C ASP A 99 13.55 -8.85 4.15
N GLN A 100 13.26 -7.59 4.45
CA GLN A 100 11.91 -7.14 4.78
C GLN A 100 11.13 -6.82 3.51
N VAL A 101 9.83 -7.10 3.53
CA VAL A 101 8.88 -6.83 2.44
C VAL A 101 7.88 -5.80 2.93
N LEU A 102 7.80 -4.66 2.27
CA LEU A 102 6.72 -3.71 2.51
C LEU A 102 5.44 -4.31 1.92
N ASN A 103 4.38 -4.40 2.72
CA ASN A 103 3.05 -4.85 2.30
C ASN A 103 2.06 -3.71 2.46
N ASN A 104 1.62 -3.13 1.35
CA ASN A 104 0.78 -1.93 1.36
C ASN A 104 -0.68 -2.25 1.09
N VAL A 105 -1.53 -2.07 2.09
CA VAL A 105 -2.98 -2.25 1.98
C VAL A 105 -3.63 -0.93 1.55
N TRP A 106 -3.94 -0.83 0.26
CA TRP A 106 -4.76 0.21 -0.31
C TRP A 106 -6.14 -0.36 -0.69
N VAL A 107 -7.21 0.38 -0.37
CA VAL A 107 -8.59 0.00 -0.71
C VAL A 107 -9.31 1.13 -1.43
N PRO A 108 -10.17 0.84 -2.43
CA PRO A 108 -10.89 1.86 -3.17
C PRO A 108 -12.08 2.43 -2.40
N ASP A 109 -12.34 1.95 -1.21
CA ASP A 109 -13.57 2.16 -0.45
C ASP A 109 -13.96 3.63 -0.30
N GLY A 110 -15.09 3.99 -0.88
CA GLY A 110 -15.59 5.35 -0.87
C GLY A 110 -17.02 5.45 -1.38
N PHE A 111 -17.55 6.66 -1.37
CA PHE A 111 -18.91 6.95 -1.84
C PHE A 111 -18.88 8.09 -2.85
N LYS A 112 -19.60 7.91 -3.95
CA LYS A 112 -19.74 8.92 -5.00
C LYS A 112 -20.44 10.17 -4.48
N ASP A 113 -21.48 9.97 -3.67
CA ASP A 113 -22.19 11.03 -2.97
C ASP A 113 -21.90 10.99 -1.48
N ILE A 114 -22.16 12.09 -0.78
CA ILE A 114 -21.93 12.18 0.66
C ILE A 114 -22.97 11.28 1.38
N PRO A 115 -22.55 10.18 2.04
CA PRO A 115 -23.48 9.32 2.75
C PRO A 115 -23.93 9.96 4.07
N ALA A 116 -25.13 9.60 4.53
CA ALA A 116 -25.63 10.01 5.84
C ALA A 116 -24.79 9.43 6.99
N ASP A 117 -24.33 8.18 6.84
CA ASP A 117 -23.44 7.50 7.79
C ASP A 117 -22.00 7.46 7.24
N ARG A 118 -21.11 8.29 7.81
CA ARG A 118 -19.67 8.28 7.51
C ARG A 118 -18.87 7.51 8.54
N MET A 119 -19.45 7.16 9.67
CA MET A 119 -18.77 6.47 10.76
C MET A 119 -18.84 4.95 10.60
N GLY A 120 -20.00 4.40 10.24
CA GLY A 120 -20.20 2.97 10.11
C GLY A 120 -19.21 2.28 9.16
N PRO A 121 -18.98 2.77 7.93
CA PRO A 121 -17.97 2.22 7.03
C PRO A 121 -16.55 2.24 7.66
N ARG A 122 -16.18 3.33 8.35
CA ARG A 122 -14.87 3.45 9.03
C ARG A 122 -14.71 2.47 10.18
N LEU A 123 -15.77 2.26 10.97
CA LEU A 123 -15.74 1.25 12.03
C LEU A 123 -15.56 -0.16 11.46
N ARG A 124 -16.23 -0.48 10.34
CA ARG A 124 -16.05 -1.77 9.66
C ARG A 124 -14.65 -1.92 9.09
N LEU A 125 -14.12 -0.87 8.43
CA LEU A 125 -12.74 -0.87 7.93
C LEU A 125 -11.74 -1.08 9.07
N LYS A 126 -11.90 -0.37 10.19
CA LYS A 126 -11.05 -0.55 11.37
C LYS A 126 -11.06 -1.99 11.85
N ALA A 127 -12.25 -2.56 12.07
CA ALA A 127 -12.37 -3.95 12.55
C ALA A 127 -11.77 -4.97 11.56
N ALA A 128 -11.92 -4.73 10.25
CA ALA A 128 -11.31 -5.57 9.23
C ALA A 128 -9.78 -5.48 9.24
N LEU A 129 -9.21 -4.29 9.38
CA LEU A 129 -7.76 -4.09 9.48
C LEU A 129 -7.20 -4.69 10.79
N ASP A 130 -7.92 -4.54 11.91
CA ASP A 130 -7.54 -5.17 13.18
C ASP A 130 -7.39 -6.70 13.00
N GLU A 131 -8.27 -7.31 12.22
CA GLU A 131 -8.20 -8.74 11.92
C GLU A 131 -7.09 -9.08 10.92
N VAL A 132 -6.89 -8.25 9.89
CA VAL A 132 -5.83 -8.43 8.87
C VAL A 132 -4.45 -8.42 9.53
N PHE A 133 -4.21 -7.50 10.45
CA PHE A 133 -2.90 -7.32 11.09
C PHE A 133 -2.71 -8.10 12.40
N ALA A 134 -3.69 -8.90 12.80
CA ALA A 134 -3.60 -9.67 14.05
C ALA A 134 -2.50 -10.74 14.05
N GLU A 135 -2.21 -11.35 12.89
CA GLU A 135 -1.17 -12.38 12.76
C GLU A 135 0.22 -11.73 12.66
N PRO A 136 1.20 -12.09 13.51
CA PRO A 136 2.55 -11.56 13.38
C PRO A 136 3.24 -12.01 12.08
N CYS A 137 3.83 -11.05 11.35
CA CYS A 137 4.63 -11.31 10.15
C CYS A 137 5.96 -10.55 10.28
N PRO A 138 6.99 -11.12 10.92
CA PRO A 138 8.21 -10.39 11.30
C PRO A 138 9.05 -9.89 10.11
N ASN A 139 8.91 -10.51 8.93
CA ASN A 139 9.57 -10.05 7.71
C ASN A 139 8.74 -9.06 6.90
N VAL A 140 7.60 -8.62 7.42
CA VAL A 140 6.69 -7.71 6.73
C VAL A 140 6.67 -6.35 7.42
N ILE A 141 6.75 -5.30 6.63
CA ILE A 141 6.47 -3.92 7.04
C ILE A 141 5.05 -3.62 6.56
N ASP A 142 4.09 -3.70 7.47
CA ASP A 142 2.69 -3.48 7.12
C ASP A 142 2.37 -2.00 6.98
N CYS A 143 1.72 -1.65 5.88
CA CYS A 143 1.31 -0.29 5.57
C CYS A 143 -0.17 -0.22 5.23
N VAL A 144 -0.75 0.92 5.49
CA VAL A 144 -2.05 1.37 4.99
C VAL A 144 -1.85 2.65 4.21
N GLU A 145 -2.61 2.87 3.16
CA GLU A 145 -2.44 4.01 2.27
C GLU A 145 -3.74 4.78 2.13
N SER A 146 -3.68 6.06 2.41
CA SER A 146 -4.82 6.97 2.34
C SER A 146 -5.02 7.53 0.95
N LYS A 147 -6.24 8.02 0.69
CA LYS A 147 -6.61 8.73 -0.52
C LYS A 147 -7.54 9.90 -0.21
N VAL A 148 -7.43 10.99 -0.96
CA VAL A 148 -8.33 12.15 -0.78
C VAL A 148 -9.70 11.86 -1.35
N PHE A 149 -9.72 11.31 -2.57
CA PHE A 149 -10.93 10.79 -3.21
C PHE A 149 -10.61 9.41 -3.78
N GLY A 150 -11.62 8.57 -3.95
CA GLY A 150 -11.44 7.26 -4.54
C GLY A 150 -11.09 7.32 -6.02
N ILE A 151 -11.06 6.15 -6.64
CA ILE A 151 -10.84 6.04 -8.10
C ILE A 151 -12.05 6.66 -8.79
N GLY A 152 -11.85 7.84 -9.38
CA GLY A 152 -12.86 8.54 -10.15
C GLY A 152 -13.49 9.70 -9.40
N LEU A 153 -14.66 9.55 -8.82
CA LEU A 153 -15.49 10.67 -8.45
C LEU A 153 -16.13 10.58 -7.05
N GLU A 154 -15.51 9.83 -6.15
CA GLU A 154 -16.06 9.71 -4.80
C GLU A 154 -15.89 11.03 -4.04
N SER A 155 -16.97 11.49 -3.42
CA SER A 155 -16.97 12.67 -2.56
C SER A 155 -16.56 12.34 -1.11
N MET A 156 -16.47 11.06 -0.76
CA MET A 156 -16.02 10.60 0.55
C MET A 156 -15.22 9.29 0.41
N THR A 157 -13.97 9.30 0.85
CA THR A 157 -13.18 8.08 1.03
C THR A 157 -13.33 7.56 2.46
N VAL A 158 -13.44 6.24 2.62
CA VAL A 158 -13.51 5.62 3.94
C VAL A 158 -12.15 5.71 4.63
N GLY A 159 -11.08 5.34 3.92
CA GLY A 159 -9.70 5.41 4.36
C GLY A 159 -9.06 6.77 4.08
N SER A 160 -9.47 7.81 4.81
CA SER A 160 -8.85 9.14 4.71
C SER A 160 -7.50 9.19 5.42
N ASN A 161 -6.69 10.23 5.16
CA ASN A 161 -5.40 10.43 5.81
C ASN A 161 -5.51 10.47 7.34
N GLU A 162 -6.53 11.16 7.87
CA GLU A 162 -6.76 11.26 9.32
C GLU A 162 -7.07 9.89 9.92
N PHE A 163 -7.87 9.07 9.19
CA PHE A 163 -8.21 7.72 9.64
C PHE A 163 -6.96 6.84 9.71
N TYR A 164 -6.16 6.77 8.66
CA TYR A 164 -4.99 5.90 8.62
C TYR A 164 -3.83 6.41 9.48
N THR A 165 -3.63 7.72 9.61
CA THR A 165 -2.66 8.27 10.56
C THR A 165 -3.02 7.91 12.00
N ALA A 166 -4.29 8.06 12.38
CA ALA A 166 -4.76 7.65 13.71
C ALA A 166 -4.67 6.14 13.92
N TYR A 167 -4.99 5.35 12.88
CA TYR A 167 -4.87 3.89 12.92
C TYR A 167 -3.41 3.48 13.16
N ALA A 168 -2.49 3.93 12.35
CA ALA A 168 -1.06 3.64 12.48
C ALA A 168 -0.50 4.09 13.84
N ALA A 169 -0.86 5.26 14.34
CA ALA A 169 -0.42 5.78 15.63
C ALA A 169 -0.90 4.94 16.83
N THR A 170 -1.96 4.15 16.66
CA THR A 170 -2.54 3.29 17.71
C THR A 170 -2.26 1.79 17.49
N HIS A 171 -1.61 1.42 16.39
CA HIS A 171 -1.31 0.02 16.04
C HIS A 171 0.18 -0.13 15.71
N PRO A 172 1.03 -0.35 16.73
CA PRO A 172 2.48 -0.48 16.53
C PRO A 172 2.82 -1.54 15.48
N GLY A 173 3.72 -1.22 14.55
CA GLY A 173 4.12 -2.08 13.45
C GLY A 173 3.31 -1.87 12.16
N VAL A 174 2.29 -1.02 12.18
CA VAL A 174 1.57 -0.57 10.98
C VAL A 174 1.91 0.89 10.71
N TYR A 175 2.20 1.22 9.45
CA TYR A 175 2.60 2.57 9.02
C TYR A 175 1.59 3.15 8.04
N ASN A 176 1.43 4.48 8.07
CA ASN A 176 0.68 5.19 7.03
C ASN A 176 1.63 5.53 5.89
N LEU A 177 1.45 4.88 4.74
CA LEU A 177 2.19 5.17 3.53
C LEU A 177 1.69 6.49 2.93
N LEU A 178 2.60 7.39 2.64
CA LEU A 178 2.30 8.68 2.04
C LEU A 178 2.51 8.59 0.53
N ASP A 179 1.43 8.69 -0.23
CA ASP A 179 1.49 8.78 -1.69
C ASP A 179 1.38 10.24 -2.13
N ALA A 180 2.30 10.70 -2.98
CA ALA A 180 2.35 12.08 -3.44
C ALA A 180 1.14 12.50 -4.29
N GLY A 181 0.43 11.54 -4.89
CA GLY A 181 -0.78 11.77 -5.68
C GLY A 181 -2.07 11.79 -4.86
N HIS A 182 -2.02 11.41 -3.59
CA HIS A 182 -3.21 11.15 -2.77
C HIS A 182 -3.57 12.30 -1.80
N TYR A 183 -3.04 13.49 -2.02
CA TYR A 183 -3.30 14.68 -1.20
C TYR A 183 -3.86 15.83 -2.03
N HIS A 184 -4.45 16.80 -1.35
CA HIS A 184 -4.88 18.01 -2.03
C HIS A 184 -3.67 18.70 -2.70
N PRO A 185 -3.83 19.29 -3.91
CA PRO A 185 -2.69 19.89 -4.64
C PRO A 185 -1.93 21.01 -3.91
N THR A 186 -2.49 21.53 -2.83
CA THR A 186 -1.82 22.53 -1.97
C THR A 186 -1.05 21.90 -0.79
N GLU A 187 -1.12 20.58 -0.62
CA GLU A 187 -0.36 19.89 0.41
C GLU A 187 0.94 19.35 -0.17
N LEU A 188 2.01 19.43 0.63
CA LEU A 188 3.35 18.98 0.24
C LEU A 188 3.74 17.74 1.05
N ILE A 189 4.22 16.71 0.36
CA ILE A 189 4.73 15.48 1.00
C ILE A 189 6.00 15.78 1.78
N SER A 190 6.86 16.68 1.26
CA SER A 190 8.07 17.10 1.94
C SER A 190 7.81 17.62 3.35
N ASP A 191 6.70 18.34 3.58
CA ASP A 191 6.30 18.81 4.92
C ASP A 191 5.78 17.69 5.82
N LYS A 192 5.18 16.64 5.25
CA LYS A 192 4.64 15.51 6.01
C LYS A 192 5.74 14.58 6.53
N ILE A 193 6.86 14.43 5.83
CA ILE A 193 7.95 13.54 6.22
C ILE A 193 8.48 13.83 7.61
N PRO A 194 8.97 15.05 7.94
CA PRO A 194 9.46 15.33 9.29
C PRO A 194 8.37 15.24 10.35
N ALA A 195 7.13 15.56 10.02
CA ALA A 195 6.00 15.40 10.94
C ALA A 195 5.78 13.92 11.31
N MET A 196 5.78 13.02 10.33
CA MET A 196 5.62 11.58 10.58
C MET A 196 6.84 10.98 11.30
N LEU A 197 8.06 11.43 10.99
CA LEU A 197 9.29 10.97 11.66
C LEU A 197 9.33 11.27 13.16
N CYS A 198 8.51 12.20 13.66
CA CYS A 198 8.36 12.47 15.10
C CYS A 198 7.65 11.34 15.84
N PHE A 199 6.84 10.54 15.15
CA PHE A 199 5.97 9.53 15.76
C PHE A 199 6.27 8.10 15.32
N PHE A 200 6.87 7.93 14.13
CA PHE A 200 7.11 6.63 13.52
C PHE A 200 8.61 6.42 13.25
N ASP A 201 9.08 5.22 13.45
CA ASP A 201 10.45 4.82 13.12
C ASP A 201 10.65 4.60 11.60
N LYS A 202 9.57 4.40 10.84
CA LYS A 202 9.57 4.32 9.38
C LYS A 202 8.51 5.22 8.77
N VAL A 203 8.83 5.77 7.59
CA VAL A 203 7.90 6.55 6.77
C VAL A 203 7.95 6.00 5.34
N PRO A 204 6.99 5.14 4.96
CA PRO A 204 6.86 4.68 3.58
C PRO A 204 6.31 5.77 2.68
N LEU A 205 6.86 5.87 1.47
CA LEU A 205 6.46 6.85 0.46
C LEU A 205 6.17 6.17 -0.87
N HIS A 206 5.10 6.56 -1.52
CA HIS A 206 4.93 6.48 -2.96
C HIS A 206 5.17 7.86 -3.57
N VAL A 207 6.23 7.97 -4.37
CA VAL A 207 6.56 9.20 -5.08
C VAL A 207 6.06 9.06 -6.51
N THR A 208 4.98 9.77 -6.80
CA THR A 208 4.32 9.81 -8.11
C THR A 208 4.16 11.26 -8.58
N ARG A 209 3.81 11.45 -9.84
CA ARG A 209 3.50 12.78 -10.39
C ARG A 209 2.02 12.83 -10.80
N PRO A 210 1.15 13.36 -9.96
CA PRO A 210 -0.25 13.55 -10.32
C PRO A 210 -0.36 14.67 -11.38
N VAL A 211 -1.18 14.44 -12.42
CA VAL A 211 -1.47 15.45 -13.44
C VAL A 211 -2.96 15.74 -13.40
N ARG A 212 -3.33 16.83 -12.74
CA ARG A 212 -4.71 17.30 -12.46
C ARG A 212 -5.47 16.44 -11.45
N TRP A 213 -5.14 15.18 -11.30
CA TRP A 213 -5.74 14.19 -10.40
C TRP A 213 -4.75 13.05 -10.19
N ASP A 214 -5.06 12.11 -9.33
CA ASP A 214 -4.27 10.91 -9.09
C ASP A 214 -4.19 10.06 -10.38
N SER A 215 -3.08 10.10 -11.05
CA SER A 215 -2.89 9.54 -12.39
C SER A 215 -1.55 8.83 -12.60
N ASP A 216 -0.77 8.70 -11.54
CA ASP A 216 0.47 7.90 -11.45
C ASP A 216 1.41 8.05 -12.65
N HIS A 217 1.77 9.30 -12.96
CA HIS A 217 2.74 9.59 -14.03
C HIS A 217 4.18 9.43 -13.51
N VAL A 218 5.06 9.10 -14.43
CA VAL A 218 6.51 9.05 -14.19
C VAL A 218 6.98 10.31 -13.49
N VAL A 219 7.71 10.13 -12.40
CA VAL A 219 8.25 11.21 -11.58
C VAL A 219 9.26 12.04 -12.35
N LEU A 220 9.13 13.36 -12.25
CA LEU A 220 10.14 14.32 -12.68
C LEU A 220 10.91 14.80 -11.47
N PHE A 221 12.18 15.14 -11.66
CA PHE A 221 12.97 15.77 -10.60
C PHE A 221 12.65 17.28 -10.52
N ASP A 222 11.40 17.55 -10.14
CA ASP A 222 10.84 18.89 -9.91
C ASP A 222 11.17 19.44 -8.52
N ASP A 223 10.57 20.56 -8.16
CA ASP A 223 10.87 21.22 -6.89
C ASP A 223 10.38 20.40 -5.69
N GLU A 224 9.20 19.77 -5.78
CA GLU A 224 8.67 18.97 -4.67
C GLU A 224 9.46 17.66 -4.50
N THR A 225 9.78 16.96 -5.57
CA THR A 225 10.64 15.76 -5.50
C THR A 225 12.00 16.08 -4.88
N ARG A 226 12.55 17.26 -5.23
CA ARG A 226 13.80 17.73 -4.64
C ARG A 226 13.67 18.05 -3.15
N GLU A 227 12.57 18.67 -2.70
CA GLU A 227 12.34 18.95 -1.28
C GLU A 227 12.09 17.65 -0.49
N ILE A 228 11.36 16.67 -1.03
CA ILE A 228 11.24 15.32 -0.43
C ILE A 228 12.64 14.75 -0.13
N MET A 229 13.53 14.75 -1.12
CA MET A 229 14.88 14.21 -0.93
C MET A 229 15.71 15.03 0.07
N LYS A 230 15.53 16.36 0.09
CA LYS A 230 16.19 17.21 1.09
C LYS A 230 15.71 16.89 2.51
N GLU A 231 14.41 16.66 2.73
CA GLU A 231 13.90 16.30 4.05
C GLU A 231 14.42 14.95 4.51
N VAL A 232 14.53 13.97 3.63
CA VAL A 232 15.16 12.69 3.96
C VAL A 232 16.60 12.87 4.43
N VAL A 233 17.39 13.70 3.73
CA VAL A 233 18.80 13.95 4.05
C VAL A 233 18.95 14.81 5.31
N ARG A 234 18.16 15.89 5.45
CA ARG A 234 18.23 16.81 6.61
C ARG A 234 17.95 16.10 7.93
N ASN A 235 17.06 15.12 7.91
CA ASN A 235 16.63 14.38 9.10
C ASN A 235 17.45 13.10 9.32
N ASP A 236 18.52 12.85 8.53
CA ASP A 236 19.32 11.61 8.57
C ASP A 236 18.43 10.36 8.54
N ALA A 237 17.47 10.35 7.60
CA ALA A 237 16.37 9.39 7.56
C ALA A 237 16.42 8.42 6.36
N LEU A 238 17.61 8.22 5.75
CA LEU A 238 17.78 7.34 4.58
C LEU A 238 17.42 5.88 4.85
N ASP A 239 17.56 5.42 6.08
CA ASP A 239 17.22 4.07 6.54
C ASP A 239 15.82 3.98 7.19
N ARG A 240 15.14 5.12 7.35
CA ARG A 240 13.79 5.21 7.90
C ARG A 240 12.72 5.52 6.86
N VAL A 241 13.08 6.19 5.78
CA VAL A 241 12.15 6.55 4.68
C VAL A 241 12.27 5.52 3.57
N LEU A 242 11.17 4.81 3.33
CA LEU A 242 11.10 3.73 2.34
C LEU A 242 10.45 4.28 1.06
N ILE A 243 11.27 4.48 0.03
CA ILE A 243 10.82 5.19 -1.19
C ILE A 243 10.44 4.17 -2.27
N GLY A 244 9.18 4.20 -2.68
CA GLY A 244 8.66 3.60 -3.90
C GLY A 244 8.40 4.68 -4.95
N LEU A 245 8.75 4.40 -6.22
CA LEU A 245 8.27 5.20 -7.34
C LEU A 245 7.00 4.53 -7.85
N ASP A 246 5.90 5.27 -7.85
CA ASP A 246 4.61 4.76 -8.29
C ASP A 246 4.19 5.40 -9.60
N PHE A 247 4.15 4.60 -10.66
CA PHE A 247 3.74 5.03 -12.00
C PHE A 247 3.41 3.83 -12.89
N PHE A 248 2.54 4.06 -13.85
CA PHE A 248 2.15 3.10 -14.88
C PHE A 248 2.61 3.54 -16.26
#